data_31a5dfe7d86a655ab7a22e6dea3c72f7
#
_entry.id   31a5dfe7d86a655ab7a22e6dea3c72f7
#
_cell.length_a   1.000
_cell.length_b   1.000
_cell.length_c   1.000
_cell.angle_alpha   90.00
_cell.angle_beta   90.00
_cell.angle_gamma   90.00
#
_symmetry.space_group_name_H-M   'P 1'
#
loop_
_entity.id
_entity.type
_entity.pdbx_description
1 polymer ?
#
loop_
_entity_poly.entity_id
_entity_poly.type
_entity_poly.pdbx_seq_one_letter_code
_entity_poly.pdbx_strand_id
1 'polypeptide(L)'
;ALLNVGTLFVSASIQVLYHVFLITKRVKLNSLVIVGSGALTVATVFVLLETTELGMYAIVGVSMVYGILRNLIFTPLYAARCLQVKWYTFYGDIFMGLVSIGLICLVVLPFELFFTIDGWVKLFAVGIASGILALVVNFFVVLRASERQMVLNLIRSKLVRK
;
A
#
# COMPACT_ATOMS: atom_id res chain seq x y z
N ALA A 1 13.78 -7.09 -6.96
CA ALA A 1 13.29 -5.72 -6.75
C ALA A 1 11.80 -5.57 -7.08
N LEU A 2 11.34 -5.92 -8.29
CA LEU A 2 9.93 -5.77 -8.73
C LEU A 2 8.90 -6.47 -7.83
N LEU A 3 9.20 -7.69 -7.36
CA LEU A 3 8.31 -8.45 -6.45
C LEU A 3 8.10 -7.73 -5.11
N ASN A 4 9.14 -7.10 -4.56
CA ASN A 4 9.04 -6.31 -3.33
C ASN A 4 8.22 -5.04 -3.52
N VAL A 5 8.28 -4.42 -4.69
CA VAL A 5 7.45 -3.25 -5.01
C VAL A 5 5.97 -3.61 -4.98
N GLY A 6 5.59 -4.78 -5.52
CA GLY A 6 4.20 -5.27 -5.46
C GLY A 6 3.66 -5.42 -4.03
N THR A 7 4.46 -5.94 -3.09
CA THR A 7 4.05 -6.04 -1.67
C THR A 7 3.91 -4.68 -1.00
N LEU A 8 4.78 -3.72 -1.33
CA LEU A 8 4.69 -2.36 -0.80
C LEU A 8 3.40 -1.67 -1.23
N PHE A 9 2.96 -1.88 -2.48
CA PHE A 9 1.70 -1.32 -2.97
C PHE A 9 0.49 -1.80 -2.18
N VAL A 10 0.36 -3.12 -1.99
CA VAL A 10 -0.72 -3.70 -1.19
C VAL A 10 -0.63 -3.22 0.26
N SER A 11 0.57 -3.17 0.84
CA SER A 11 0.78 -2.72 2.21
C SER A 11 0.42 -1.24 2.41
N ALA A 12 0.74 -0.36 1.46
CA ALA A 12 0.44 1.06 1.54
C ALA A 12 -1.08 1.33 1.62
N SER A 13 -1.87 0.60 0.81
CA SER A 13 -3.34 0.74 0.82
C SER A 13 -3.98 0.30 2.14
N ILE A 14 -3.32 -0.57 2.91
CA ILE A 14 -3.86 -1.19 4.12
C ILE A 14 -3.28 -0.56 5.39
N GLN A 15 -2.20 0.22 5.27
CA GLN A 15 -1.48 0.77 6.41
C GLN A 15 -2.37 1.58 7.36
N VAL A 16 -3.37 2.28 6.82
CA VAL A 16 -4.35 3.02 7.62
C VAL A 16 -5.14 2.11 8.56
N LEU A 17 -5.43 0.86 8.16
CA LEU A 17 -6.18 -0.09 8.99
C LEU A 17 -5.38 -0.54 10.23
N TYR A 18 -4.05 -0.47 10.21
CA TYR A 18 -3.24 -0.77 11.39
C TYR A 18 -3.47 0.24 12.53
N HIS A 19 -3.78 1.49 12.22
CA HIS A 19 -4.12 2.51 13.22
C HIS A 19 -5.43 2.18 13.94
N VAL A 20 -6.37 1.50 13.28
CA VAL A 20 -7.61 1.02 13.91
C VAL A 20 -7.32 0.09 15.07
N PHE A 21 -6.33 -0.80 14.94
CA PHE A 21 -5.96 -1.74 16.01
C PHE A 21 -5.36 -1.03 17.23
N LEU A 22 -4.63 0.07 17.00
CA LEU A 22 -4.08 0.90 18.07
C LEU A 22 -5.19 1.64 18.80
N ILE A 23 -6.13 2.27 18.08
CA ILE A 23 -7.24 3.02 18.66
C ILE A 23 -8.19 2.11 19.45
N THR A 24 -8.47 0.92 18.94
CA THR A 24 -9.35 -0.06 19.60
C THR A 24 -8.68 -0.84 20.72
N LYS A 25 -7.38 -0.60 21.01
CA LYS A 25 -6.56 -1.33 21.99
C LYS A 25 -6.55 -2.86 21.81
N ARG A 26 -6.89 -3.36 20.63
CA ARG A 26 -6.94 -4.79 20.28
C ARG A 26 -5.71 -5.25 19.51
N VAL A 27 -4.52 -4.88 20.00
CA VAL A 27 -3.24 -5.15 19.31
C VAL A 27 -2.76 -6.59 19.50
N LYS A 28 -3.11 -7.25 20.60
CA LYS A 28 -2.59 -8.59 20.96
C LYS A 28 -2.77 -9.63 19.85
N LEU A 29 -3.99 -9.74 19.31
CA LEU A 29 -4.30 -10.74 18.28
C LEU A 29 -3.61 -10.42 16.96
N ASN A 30 -3.54 -9.13 16.59
CA ASN A 30 -2.80 -8.70 15.40
C ASN A 30 -1.29 -9.02 15.52
N SER A 31 -0.68 -8.74 16.67
CA SER A 31 0.73 -9.07 16.91
C SER A 31 0.99 -10.58 16.86
N LEU A 32 0.10 -11.39 17.45
CA LEU A 32 0.22 -12.84 17.42
C LEU A 32 0.14 -13.39 15.97
N VAL A 33 -0.74 -12.84 15.15
CA VAL A 33 -0.85 -13.23 13.72
C VAL A 33 0.38 -12.79 12.93
N ILE A 34 0.94 -11.62 13.22
CA ILE A 34 2.18 -11.16 12.59
C ILE A 34 3.34 -12.11 12.92
N VAL A 35 3.52 -12.44 14.20
CA VAL A 35 4.58 -13.38 14.63
C VAL A 35 4.35 -14.76 14.05
N GLY A 36 3.12 -15.29 14.12
CA GLY A 36 2.75 -16.59 13.57
C GLY A 36 2.96 -16.68 12.06
N SER A 37 2.54 -15.65 11.32
CA SER A 37 2.77 -15.59 9.85
C SER A 37 4.26 -15.49 9.53
N GLY A 38 5.05 -14.77 10.34
CA GLY A 38 6.49 -14.72 10.21
C GLY A 38 7.17 -16.09 10.41
N ALA A 39 6.79 -16.81 11.45
CA ALA A 39 7.28 -18.16 11.72
C ALA A 39 6.91 -19.14 10.58
N LEU A 40 5.67 -19.10 10.10
CA LEU A 40 5.24 -19.88 8.94
C LEU A 40 6.01 -19.54 7.68
N THR A 41 6.26 -18.26 7.43
CA THR A 41 7.08 -17.81 6.29
C THR A 41 8.47 -18.41 6.35
N VAL A 42 9.14 -18.34 7.50
CA VAL A 42 10.48 -18.89 7.70
C VAL A 42 10.47 -20.43 7.48
N ALA A 43 9.53 -21.13 8.09
CA ALA A 43 9.41 -22.59 7.93
C ALA A 43 9.19 -22.98 6.45
N THR A 44 8.28 -22.26 5.76
CA THR A 44 7.99 -22.53 4.32
C THR A 44 9.21 -22.24 3.44
N VAL A 45 9.95 -21.17 3.73
CA VAL A 45 11.18 -20.84 3.01
C VAL A 45 12.24 -21.95 3.17
N PHE A 46 12.44 -22.45 4.41
CA PHE A 46 13.36 -23.55 4.65
C PHE A 46 12.99 -24.80 3.84
N VAL A 47 11.73 -25.22 3.88
CA VAL A 47 11.25 -26.38 3.14
C VAL A 47 11.46 -26.19 1.63
N LEU A 48 11.14 -24.98 1.09
CA LEU A 48 11.30 -24.69 -0.32
C LEU A 48 12.77 -24.64 -0.75
N LEU A 49 13.67 -24.15 0.08
CA LEU A 49 15.09 -24.13 -0.22
C LEU A 49 15.70 -25.53 -0.26
N GLU A 50 15.19 -26.48 0.56
CA GLU A 50 15.64 -27.87 0.54
C GLU A 50 15.05 -28.67 -0.64
N THR A 51 13.83 -28.33 -1.08
CA THR A 51 13.10 -29.08 -2.10
C THR A 51 13.22 -28.49 -3.51
N THR A 52 13.63 -27.24 -3.65
CA THR A 52 13.67 -26.54 -4.94
C THR A 52 14.94 -25.72 -5.11
N GLU A 53 15.39 -25.57 -6.34
CA GLU A 53 16.56 -24.74 -6.70
C GLU A 53 16.20 -23.24 -6.87
N LEU A 54 15.06 -22.79 -6.33
CA LEU A 54 14.58 -21.41 -6.49
C LEU A 54 15.44 -20.35 -5.77
N GLY A 55 16.28 -20.74 -4.81
CA GLY A 55 17.21 -19.85 -4.10
C GLY A 55 16.54 -18.59 -3.54
N MET A 56 17.09 -17.42 -3.90
CA MET A 56 16.56 -16.12 -3.42
C MET A 56 15.11 -15.85 -3.82
N TYR A 57 14.63 -16.41 -4.94
CA TYR A 57 13.24 -16.21 -5.36
C TYR A 57 12.23 -16.88 -4.42
N ALA A 58 12.59 -17.99 -3.80
CA ALA A 58 11.75 -18.63 -2.79
C ALA A 58 11.50 -17.71 -1.60
N ILE A 59 12.55 -17.05 -1.10
CA ILE A 59 12.46 -16.15 0.07
C ILE A 59 11.51 -14.98 -0.22
N VAL A 60 11.68 -14.33 -1.37
CA VAL A 60 10.88 -13.16 -1.75
C VAL A 60 9.44 -13.57 -2.10
N GLY A 61 9.27 -14.67 -2.85
CA GLY A 61 7.97 -15.16 -3.28
C GLY A 61 7.09 -15.59 -2.10
N VAL A 62 7.63 -16.37 -1.16
CA VAL A 62 6.90 -16.82 0.04
C VAL A 62 6.52 -15.62 0.89
N SER A 63 7.45 -14.71 1.13
CA SER A 63 7.17 -13.48 1.91
C SER A 63 6.07 -12.62 1.27
N MET A 64 6.07 -12.54 -0.06
CA MET A 64 5.04 -11.84 -0.82
C MET A 64 3.66 -12.49 -0.65
N VAL A 65 3.56 -13.81 -0.81
CA VAL A 65 2.28 -14.54 -0.69
C VAL A 65 1.71 -14.40 0.71
N TYR A 66 2.50 -14.67 1.75
CA TYR A 66 2.02 -14.51 3.15
C TYR A 66 1.68 -13.06 3.48
N GLY A 67 2.46 -12.09 2.97
CA GLY A 67 2.18 -10.67 3.13
C GLY A 67 0.85 -10.26 2.49
N ILE A 68 0.59 -10.68 1.26
CA ILE A 68 -0.66 -10.39 0.54
C ILE A 68 -1.85 -11.07 1.24
N LEU A 69 -1.75 -12.34 1.59
CA LEU A 69 -2.82 -13.07 2.29
C LEU A 69 -3.17 -12.39 3.61
N ARG A 70 -2.18 -12.05 4.42
CA ARG A 70 -2.40 -11.34 5.67
C ARG A 70 -3.05 -9.98 5.46
N ASN A 71 -2.55 -9.20 4.51
CA ASN A 71 -3.00 -7.84 4.27
C ASN A 71 -4.39 -7.78 3.61
N LEU A 72 -4.70 -8.66 2.67
CA LEU A 72 -5.99 -8.65 1.99
C LEU A 72 -7.09 -9.40 2.73
N ILE A 73 -6.75 -10.43 3.52
CA ILE A 73 -7.75 -11.26 4.19
C ILE A 73 -7.83 -10.90 5.66
N PHE A 74 -6.73 -11.11 6.42
CA PHE A 74 -6.78 -10.96 7.87
C PHE A 74 -7.00 -9.52 8.31
N THR A 75 -6.24 -8.58 7.77
CA THR A 75 -6.25 -7.17 8.24
C THR A 75 -7.62 -6.51 8.08
N PRO A 76 -8.31 -6.54 6.90
CA PRO A 76 -9.61 -5.91 6.76
C PRO A 76 -10.72 -6.62 7.54
N LEU A 77 -10.69 -7.97 7.60
CA LEU A 77 -11.67 -8.74 8.37
C LEU A 77 -11.56 -8.47 9.88
N TYR A 78 -10.33 -8.41 10.39
CA TYR A 78 -10.11 -8.13 11.79
C TYR A 78 -10.42 -6.67 12.16
N ALA A 79 -10.09 -5.72 11.27
CA ALA A 79 -10.48 -4.31 11.45
C ALA A 79 -12.00 -4.14 11.48
N ALA A 80 -12.73 -4.81 10.59
CA ALA A 80 -14.18 -4.80 10.56
C ALA A 80 -14.79 -5.33 11.88
N ARG A 81 -14.23 -6.42 12.41
CA ARG A 81 -14.64 -6.96 13.72
C ARG A 81 -14.33 -6.01 14.88
N CYS A 82 -13.19 -5.33 14.85
CA CYS A 82 -12.82 -4.38 15.89
C CYS A 82 -13.77 -3.16 15.94
N LEU A 83 -14.23 -2.70 14.78
CA LEU A 83 -15.14 -1.57 14.64
C LEU A 83 -16.63 -1.97 14.63
N GLN A 84 -16.94 -3.27 14.69
CA GLN A 84 -18.32 -3.81 14.61
C GLN A 84 -19.06 -3.37 13.33
N VAL A 85 -18.32 -3.21 12.21
CA VAL A 85 -18.87 -2.90 10.89
C VAL A 85 -18.91 -4.15 10.01
N LYS A 86 -19.63 -4.07 8.89
CA LYS A 86 -19.73 -5.18 7.94
C LYS A 86 -18.36 -5.48 7.34
N TRP A 87 -18.04 -6.75 7.15
CA TRP A 87 -16.75 -7.25 6.71
C TRP A 87 -16.29 -6.69 5.35
N TYR A 88 -17.22 -6.34 4.47
CA TYR A 88 -16.95 -5.79 3.14
C TYR A 88 -16.73 -4.27 3.11
N THR A 89 -16.94 -3.56 4.21
CA THR A 89 -16.87 -2.10 4.25
C THR A 89 -15.52 -1.55 3.80
N PHE A 90 -14.43 -2.23 4.18
CA PHE A 90 -13.07 -1.80 3.85
C PHE A 90 -12.58 -2.23 2.46
N TYR A 91 -13.25 -3.22 1.84
CA TYR A 91 -12.82 -3.69 0.52
C TYR A 91 -13.02 -2.63 -0.58
N GLY A 92 -14.02 -1.77 -0.44
CA GLY A 92 -14.21 -0.63 -1.34
C GLY A 92 -13.03 0.35 -1.30
N ASP A 93 -12.56 0.68 -0.10
CA ASP A 93 -11.44 1.60 0.10
C ASP A 93 -10.10 0.97 -0.32
N ILE A 94 -9.91 -0.32 -0.06
CA ILE A 94 -8.74 -1.08 -0.54
C ILE A 94 -8.72 -1.13 -2.07
N PHE A 95 -9.86 -1.39 -2.71
CA PHE A 95 -9.96 -1.41 -4.17
C PHE A 95 -9.64 -0.03 -4.76
N MET A 96 -10.17 1.05 -4.17
CA MET A 96 -9.86 2.41 -4.59
C MET A 96 -8.37 2.75 -4.39
N GLY A 97 -7.76 2.27 -3.31
CA GLY A 97 -6.31 2.36 -3.09
C GLY A 97 -5.51 1.65 -4.18
N LEU A 98 -5.90 0.44 -4.58
CA LEU A 98 -5.25 -0.30 -5.67
C LEU A 98 -5.42 0.41 -7.02
N VAL A 99 -6.60 0.97 -7.30
CA VAL A 99 -6.84 1.80 -8.49
C VAL A 99 -5.94 3.03 -8.49
N SER A 100 -5.82 3.72 -7.35
CA SER A 100 -4.90 4.85 -7.18
C SER A 100 -3.46 4.50 -7.55
N ILE A 101 -2.98 3.37 -7.05
CA ILE A 101 -1.64 2.88 -7.33
C ILE A 101 -1.47 2.54 -8.81
N GLY A 102 -2.46 1.86 -9.42
CA GLY A 102 -2.47 1.56 -10.84
C GLY A 102 -2.39 2.84 -11.71
N LEU A 103 -3.11 3.88 -11.32
CA LEU A 103 -3.04 5.19 -11.97
C LEU A 103 -1.66 5.85 -11.83
N ILE A 104 -1.05 5.77 -10.64
CA ILE A 104 0.32 6.28 -10.44
C ILE A 104 1.31 5.54 -11.36
N CYS A 105 1.22 4.22 -11.44
CA CYS A 105 2.05 3.43 -12.35
C CYS A 105 1.85 3.85 -13.82
N LEU A 106 0.60 4.02 -14.25
CA LEU A 106 0.30 4.47 -15.61
C LEU A 106 0.84 5.87 -15.92
N VAL A 107 0.86 6.76 -14.93
CA VAL A 107 1.41 8.11 -15.06
C VAL A 107 2.94 8.09 -15.11
N VAL A 108 3.59 7.19 -14.36
CA VAL A 108 5.06 7.11 -14.28
C VAL A 108 5.67 6.38 -15.49
N LEU A 109 5.00 5.39 -16.05
CA LEU A 109 5.48 4.61 -17.19
C LEU A 109 5.94 5.47 -18.40
N PRO A 110 5.19 6.50 -18.87
CA PRO A 110 5.65 7.34 -19.96
C PRO A 110 6.94 8.09 -19.66
N PHE A 111 7.16 8.51 -18.40
CA PHE A 111 8.39 9.20 -18.01
C PHE A 111 9.62 8.29 -18.15
N GLU A 112 9.49 7.02 -17.83
CA GLU A 112 10.57 6.04 -17.99
C GLU A 112 10.88 5.79 -19.47
N LEU A 113 9.87 5.80 -20.33
CA LEU A 113 10.02 5.56 -21.77
C LEU A 113 10.59 6.76 -22.52
N PHE A 114 10.24 7.99 -22.10
CA PHE A 114 10.63 9.21 -22.81
C PHE A 114 11.89 9.88 -22.27
N PHE A 115 12.28 9.60 -21.03
CA PHE A 115 13.42 10.23 -20.38
C PHE A 115 14.49 9.19 -20.02
N THR A 116 15.64 9.22 -20.70
CA THR A 116 16.83 8.50 -20.27
C THR A 116 17.41 9.13 -19.02
N ILE A 117 17.42 8.36 -17.93
CA ILE A 117 17.88 8.84 -16.61
C ILE A 117 19.39 8.59 -16.48
N ASP A 118 20.20 9.54 -16.99
CA ASP A 118 21.65 9.42 -16.99
C ASP A 118 22.35 10.12 -15.80
N GLY A 119 21.59 10.52 -14.77
CA GLY A 119 22.16 11.19 -13.60
C GLY A 119 21.17 11.51 -12.49
N TRP A 120 21.72 11.74 -11.30
CA TRP A 120 20.95 12.00 -10.07
C TRP A 120 20.01 13.20 -10.18
N VAL A 121 20.44 14.26 -10.86
CA VAL A 121 19.62 15.48 -11.04
C VAL A 121 18.39 15.20 -11.88
N LYS A 122 18.54 14.46 -12.97
CA LYS A 122 17.41 14.04 -13.82
C LYS A 122 16.46 13.11 -13.05
N LEU A 123 17.01 12.18 -12.26
CA LEU A 123 16.22 11.28 -11.41
C LEU A 123 15.33 12.07 -10.44
N PHE A 124 15.88 13.05 -9.72
CA PHE A 124 15.12 13.90 -8.82
C PHE A 124 14.09 14.76 -9.55
N ALA A 125 14.43 15.35 -10.68
CA ALA A 125 13.52 16.16 -11.46
C ALA A 125 12.33 15.35 -11.98
N VAL A 126 12.59 14.17 -12.55
CA VAL A 126 11.53 13.24 -13.00
C VAL A 126 10.70 12.73 -11.83
N GLY A 127 11.33 12.40 -10.71
CA GLY A 127 10.63 11.96 -9.50
C GLY A 127 9.69 13.04 -8.93
N ILE A 128 10.12 14.29 -8.88
CA ILE A 128 9.28 15.41 -8.43
C ILE A 128 8.14 15.66 -9.43
N ALA A 129 8.43 15.71 -10.73
CA ALA A 129 7.43 15.95 -11.75
C ALA A 129 6.35 14.86 -11.79
N SER A 130 6.77 13.59 -11.79
CA SER A 130 5.85 12.44 -11.74
C SER A 130 5.04 12.39 -10.44
N GLY A 131 5.67 12.72 -9.30
CA GLY A 131 5.01 12.80 -8.01
C GLY A 131 3.92 13.88 -7.96
N ILE A 132 4.19 15.08 -8.47
CA ILE A 132 3.20 16.16 -8.56
C ILE A 132 2.04 15.74 -9.47
N LEU A 133 2.35 15.19 -10.65
CA LEU A 133 1.33 14.72 -11.59
C LEU A 133 0.47 13.61 -10.98
N ALA A 134 1.08 12.64 -10.31
CA ALA A 134 0.39 11.58 -9.59
C ALA A 134 -0.53 12.12 -8.50
N LEU A 135 -0.10 13.12 -7.72
CA LEU A 135 -0.92 13.79 -6.71
C LEU A 135 -2.14 14.47 -7.34
N VAL A 136 -1.96 15.18 -8.46
CA VAL A 136 -3.06 15.85 -9.17
C VAL A 136 -4.06 14.82 -9.68
N VAL A 137 -3.61 13.77 -10.35
CA VAL A 137 -4.48 12.71 -10.87
C VAL A 137 -5.26 12.03 -9.73
N ASN A 138 -4.58 11.69 -8.63
CA ASN A 138 -5.23 11.08 -7.47
C ASN A 138 -6.24 12.02 -6.81
N PHE A 139 -5.97 13.31 -6.72
CA PHE A 139 -6.89 14.30 -6.17
C PHE A 139 -8.20 14.34 -6.98
N PHE A 140 -8.13 14.20 -8.30
CA PHE A 140 -9.34 14.25 -9.14
C PHE A 140 -10.06 12.91 -9.25
N VAL A 141 -9.36 11.78 -9.23
CA VAL A 141 -9.93 10.45 -9.49
C VAL A 141 -10.34 9.75 -8.20
N VAL A 142 -9.51 9.79 -7.18
CA VAL A 142 -9.67 8.98 -5.96
C VAL A 142 -10.50 9.70 -4.90
N LEU A 143 -10.30 11.01 -4.72
CA LEU A 143 -11.06 11.74 -3.70
C LEU A 143 -12.52 11.94 -4.12
N ARG A 144 -13.43 11.62 -3.21
CA ARG A 144 -14.86 11.91 -3.37
C ARG A 144 -15.10 13.41 -3.36
N ALA A 145 -16.18 13.86 -3.98
CA ALA A 145 -16.52 15.30 -4.07
C ALA A 145 -16.55 16.01 -2.70
N SER A 146 -17.06 15.34 -1.68
CA SER A 146 -17.10 15.86 -0.29
C SER A 146 -15.70 16.03 0.31
N GLU A 147 -14.79 15.11 0.05
CA GLU A 147 -13.42 15.15 0.55
C GLU A 147 -12.59 16.24 -0.15
N ARG A 148 -12.81 16.42 -1.47
CA ARG A 148 -12.19 17.53 -2.22
C ARG A 148 -12.60 18.90 -1.65
N GLN A 149 -13.89 19.07 -1.37
CA GLN A 149 -14.37 20.32 -0.77
C GLN A 149 -13.76 20.56 0.61
N MET A 150 -13.59 19.52 1.41
CA MET A 150 -12.95 19.61 2.73
C MET A 150 -11.47 20.06 2.59
N VAL A 151 -10.72 19.47 1.69
CA VAL A 151 -9.32 19.85 1.43
C VAL A 151 -9.22 21.27 0.89
N LEU A 152 -10.07 21.65 -0.07
CA LEU A 152 -10.10 23.01 -0.62
C LEU A 152 -10.46 24.06 0.45
N ASN A 153 -11.42 23.76 1.32
CA ASN A 153 -11.79 24.65 2.42
C ASN A 153 -10.66 24.80 3.44
N LEU A 154 -9.93 23.72 3.75
CA LEU A 154 -8.74 23.79 4.61
C LEU A 154 -7.62 24.65 4.01
N ILE A 155 -7.35 24.52 2.72
CA ILE A 155 -6.37 25.35 2.01
C ILE A 155 -6.82 26.82 2.03
N ARG A 156 -8.09 27.08 1.70
CA ARG A 156 -8.65 28.43 1.67
C ARG A 156 -8.62 29.09 3.05
N SER A 157 -8.95 28.35 4.12
CA SER A 157 -8.94 28.88 5.49
C SER A 157 -7.52 29.23 5.97
N LYS A 158 -6.50 28.51 5.52
CA LYS A 158 -5.09 28.82 5.83
C LYS A 158 -4.55 29.99 5.01
N LEU A 159 -4.99 30.16 3.77
CA LEU A 159 -4.58 31.28 2.91
C LEU A 159 -5.22 32.61 3.33
N VAL A 160 -6.46 32.57 3.84
CA VAL A 160 -7.18 33.78 4.32
C VAL A 160 -6.73 34.23 5.72
N ARG A 161 -6.02 33.37 6.46
CA ARG A 161 -5.52 33.70 7.82
C ARG A 161 -4.12 34.35 7.81
N LYS A 162 -3.58 34.64 6.65
CA LYS A 162 -2.40 35.50 6.45
C LYS A 162 -2.83 36.86 5.92
#